data_62f10a3172a765c431b6085dbd4add0f
#
_entry.id   62f10a3172a765c431b6085dbd4add0f
#
_cell.length_a   1.000
_cell.length_b   1.000
_cell.length_c   1.000
_cell.angle_alpha   90.00
_cell.angle_beta   90.00
_cell.angle_gamma   90.00
#
_symmetry.space_group_name_H-M   'P 1'
#
loop_
_entity.id
_entity.type
_entity.pdbx_description
1 polymer ?
#
loop_
_entity_poly.entity_id
_entity_poly.type
_entity_poly.pdbx_seq_one_letter_code
_entity_poly.pdbx_strand_id
1 'polypeptide(L)'
;EAVRLGAKVYQIGTDQLRLNHTELAVYAHRCGTELSDAQVERLLYSSEGWFSAVYLNLRTLSERGVLPSRHSDIYATFTAAMIDPLPEPQRAFLAVMGLADEFTVEMAQYITGDGDAGQILSALTEQNAFVTRLPDGATYRFHHMMKECAERSFQAMPAETQQRYWERFGLWYEQHRQYLHALAAYRKSGNYDALLRVIRSDAGILLASLKPEDVLTALDNCPAETLKAYPFAILVLMRRMFTWRQIPKMLELKALLLTAIREHPELSEEERGNLLGECDLILSFLC
;
A
#
# COMPACT_ATOMS: atom_id res chain seq x y z
N GLU A 1 -2.02 -18.51 22.30
CA GLU A 1 -2.01 -18.75 23.75
C GLU A 1 -2.52 -20.15 24.11
N ALA A 2 -3.68 -20.60 23.59
CA ALA A 2 -4.23 -21.95 23.83
C ALA A 2 -3.29 -23.06 23.34
N VAL A 3 -2.55 -22.90 22.27
CA VAL A 3 -1.54 -23.84 21.77
C VAL A 3 -0.35 -23.94 22.73
N ARG A 4 0.04 -22.82 23.37
CA ARG A 4 1.10 -22.79 24.39
C ARG A 4 0.71 -23.53 25.70
N LEU A 5 -0.58 -23.58 26.01
CA LEU A 5 -1.11 -24.20 27.22
C LEU A 5 -1.41 -25.70 27.05
N GLY A 6 -1.02 -26.31 25.91
CA GLY A 6 -1.24 -27.76 25.69
C GLY A 6 -2.72 -28.15 25.53
N ALA A 7 -3.61 -27.18 25.28
CA ALA A 7 -5.00 -27.47 24.94
C ALA A 7 -5.06 -28.22 23.61
N LYS A 8 -6.07 -29.10 23.43
CA LYS A 8 -6.33 -29.76 22.14
C LYS A 8 -6.90 -28.77 21.15
N VAL A 9 -6.03 -27.89 20.64
CA VAL A 9 -6.36 -26.88 19.62
C VAL A 9 -5.67 -27.30 18.33
N TYR A 10 -6.46 -27.50 17.30
CA TYR A 10 -5.97 -27.73 15.95
C TYR A 10 -5.94 -26.38 15.22
N GLN A 11 -4.76 -25.94 14.81
CA GLN A 11 -4.61 -24.70 14.06
C GLN A 11 -4.68 -25.03 12.57
N ILE A 12 -5.71 -24.52 11.89
CA ILE A 12 -5.84 -24.61 10.43
C ILE A 12 -5.17 -23.39 9.83
N GLY A 13 -4.09 -23.60 9.10
CA GLY A 13 -3.38 -22.56 8.35
C GLY A 13 -4.02 -22.30 6.99
N THR A 14 -3.64 -21.18 6.37
CA THR A 14 -4.13 -20.75 5.06
C THR A 14 -3.94 -21.82 3.98
N ASP A 15 -2.81 -22.53 4.00
CA ASP A 15 -2.50 -23.58 3.03
C ASP A 15 -3.41 -24.80 3.15
N GLN A 16 -3.96 -25.04 4.34
CA GLN A 16 -4.90 -26.14 4.60
C GLN A 16 -6.34 -25.80 4.17
N LEU A 17 -6.61 -24.53 3.92
CA LEU A 17 -7.91 -24.04 3.42
C LEU A 17 -7.95 -23.91 1.89
N ARG A 18 -6.81 -24.10 1.22
CA ARG A 18 -6.76 -24.11 -0.25
C ARG A 18 -7.20 -25.47 -0.77
N LEU A 19 -8.07 -25.45 -1.77
CA LEU A 19 -8.46 -26.66 -2.48
C LEU A 19 -7.29 -27.13 -3.35
N ASN A 20 -6.98 -28.43 -3.25
CA ASN A 20 -6.09 -29.07 -4.21
C ASN A 20 -6.88 -29.56 -5.44
N HIS A 21 -6.18 -30.12 -6.42
CA HIS A 21 -6.77 -30.56 -7.68
C HIS A 21 -7.95 -31.53 -7.48
N THR A 22 -7.80 -32.53 -6.62
CA THR A 22 -8.84 -33.54 -6.34
C THR A 22 -10.02 -32.93 -5.62
N GLU A 23 -9.77 -32.10 -4.60
CA GLU A 23 -10.80 -31.42 -3.82
C GLU A 23 -11.61 -30.44 -4.68
N LEU A 24 -10.92 -29.72 -5.60
CA LEU A 24 -11.57 -28.82 -6.52
C LEU A 24 -12.49 -29.57 -7.51
N ALA A 25 -12.04 -30.69 -8.06
CA ALA A 25 -12.86 -31.50 -8.96
C ALA A 25 -14.11 -32.05 -8.25
N VAL A 26 -13.95 -32.57 -7.02
CA VAL A 26 -15.07 -33.02 -6.20
C VAL A 26 -16.03 -31.88 -5.86
N TYR A 27 -15.51 -30.70 -5.55
CA TYR A 27 -16.33 -29.53 -5.25
C TYR A 27 -17.11 -29.04 -6.49
N ALA A 28 -16.47 -28.98 -7.66
CA ALA A 28 -17.13 -28.62 -8.91
C ALA A 28 -18.29 -29.57 -9.24
N HIS A 29 -18.05 -30.88 -9.12
CA HIS A 29 -19.08 -31.92 -9.32
C HIS A 29 -20.26 -31.72 -8.33
N ARG A 30 -20.02 -31.43 -7.06
CA ARG A 30 -21.08 -31.12 -6.07
C ARG A 30 -21.87 -29.86 -6.41
N CYS A 31 -21.24 -28.89 -7.08
CA CYS A 31 -21.92 -27.70 -7.59
C CYS A 31 -22.68 -27.95 -8.91
N GLY A 32 -22.77 -29.21 -9.38
CA GLY A 32 -23.42 -29.57 -10.63
C GLY A 32 -22.64 -29.24 -11.89
N THR A 33 -21.33 -29.04 -11.77
CA THR A 33 -20.44 -28.68 -12.88
C THR A 33 -19.41 -29.79 -13.13
N GLU A 34 -19.47 -30.40 -14.30
CA GLU A 34 -18.47 -31.38 -14.75
C GLU A 34 -17.32 -30.63 -15.42
N LEU A 35 -16.11 -30.79 -14.87
CA LEU A 35 -14.89 -30.19 -15.41
C LEU A 35 -13.96 -31.27 -15.94
N SER A 36 -13.35 -31.02 -17.09
CA SER A 36 -12.20 -31.82 -17.56
C SER A 36 -10.97 -31.51 -16.73
N ASP A 37 -9.99 -32.43 -16.69
CA ASP A 37 -8.72 -32.23 -15.96
C ASP A 37 -8.03 -30.92 -16.34
N ALA A 38 -8.00 -30.59 -17.63
CA ALA A 38 -7.44 -29.32 -18.12
C ALA A 38 -8.19 -28.09 -17.59
N GLN A 39 -9.51 -28.20 -17.37
CA GLN A 39 -10.32 -27.12 -16.78
C GLN A 39 -10.07 -27.02 -15.27
N VAL A 40 -9.92 -28.15 -14.58
CA VAL A 40 -9.55 -28.18 -13.15
C VAL A 40 -8.20 -27.55 -12.94
N GLU A 41 -7.18 -27.92 -13.72
CA GLU A 41 -5.84 -27.31 -13.66
C GLU A 41 -5.88 -25.80 -13.91
N ARG A 42 -6.61 -25.37 -14.93
CA ARG A 42 -6.74 -23.95 -15.26
C ARG A 42 -7.46 -23.18 -14.15
N LEU A 43 -8.51 -23.78 -13.58
CA LEU A 43 -9.24 -23.17 -12.47
C LEU A 43 -8.38 -23.11 -11.20
N LEU A 44 -7.64 -24.18 -10.90
CA LEU A 44 -6.71 -24.23 -9.79
C LEU A 44 -5.63 -23.17 -9.93
N TYR A 45 -5.02 -23.04 -11.11
CA TYR A 45 -4.03 -22.02 -11.41
C TYR A 45 -4.57 -20.59 -11.22
N SER A 46 -5.78 -20.32 -11.75
CA SER A 46 -6.38 -18.98 -11.70
C SER A 46 -6.92 -18.60 -10.33
N SER A 47 -7.35 -19.57 -9.53
CA SER A 47 -7.90 -19.35 -8.18
C SER A 47 -6.87 -19.55 -7.07
N GLU A 48 -5.68 -20.07 -7.38
CA GLU A 48 -4.69 -20.53 -6.40
C GLU A 48 -5.27 -21.45 -5.33
N GLY A 49 -6.34 -22.17 -5.67
CA GLY A 49 -7.06 -23.05 -4.75
C GLY A 49 -7.94 -22.33 -3.72
N TRP A 50 -8.08 -21.02 -3.78
CA TRP A 50 -8.97 -20.29 -2.87
C TRP A 50 -10.44 -20.62 -3.12
N PHE A 51 -11.11 -21.09 -2.07
CA PHE A 51 -12.51 -21.55 -2.15
C PHE A 51 -13.45 -20.51 -2.76
N SER A 52 -13.37 -19.24 -2.31
CA SER A 52 -14.23 -18.17 -2.83
C SER A 52 -13.95 -17.87 -4.31
N ALA A 53 -12.69 -17.89 -4.73
CA ALA A 53 -12.35 -17.71 -6.15
C ALA A 53 -12.82 -18.89 -6.99
N VAL A 54 -12.68 -20.14 -6.51
CA VAL A 54 -13.23 -21.32 -7.16
C VAL A 54 -14.74 -21.22 -7.30
N TYR A 55 -15.46 -20.89 -6.22
CA TYR A 55 -16.89 -20.72 -6.23
C TYR A 55 -17.36 -19.69 -7.27
N LEU A 56 -16.77 -18.51 -7.29
CA LEU A 56 -17.13 -17.44 -8.24
C LEU A 56 -16.86 -17.85 -9.70
N ASN A 57 -15.77 -18.57 -9.97
CA ASN A 57 -15.46 -19.08 -11.31
C ASN A 57 -16.47 -20.15 -11.74
N LEU A 58 -16.85 -21.08 -10.86
CA LEU A 58 -17.87 -22.10 -11.14
C LEU A 58 -19.23 -21.46 -11.38
N ARG A 59 -19.60 -20.44 -10.61
CA ARG A 59 -20.82 -19.67 -10.83
C ARG A 59 -20.79 -18.97 -12.19
N THR A 60 -19.70 -18.32 -12.56
CA THR A 60 -19.55 -17.68 -13.86
C THR A 60 -19.63 -18.71 -15.00
N LEU A 61 -19.05 -19.88 -14.83
CA LEU A 61 -19.16 -20.99 -15.79
C LEU A 61 -20.61 -21.42 -15.95
N SER A 62 -21.34 -21.58 -14.84
CA SER A 62 -22.77 -21.95 -14.86
C SER A 62 -23.64 -20.90 -15.52
N GLU A 63 -23.37 -19.61 -15.30
CA GLU A 63 -24.17 -18.50 -15.85
C GLU A 63 -23.80 -18.15 -17.29
N ARG A 64 -22.52 -18.26 -17.67
CA ARG A 64 -22.00 -17.79 -18.98
C ARG A 64 -21.46 -18.91 -19.89
N GLY A 65 -21.36 -20.13 -19.39
CA GLY A 65 -20.84 -21.29 -20.15
C GLY A 65 -19.35 -21.28 -20.42
N VAL A 66 -18.59 -20.32 -19.87
CA VAL A 66 -17.14 -20.17 -20.11
C VAL A 66 -16.41 -19.89 -18.80
N LEU A 67 -15.31 -20.61 -18.56
CA LEU A 67 -14.40 -20.28 -17.47
C LEU A 67 -13.63 -18.99 -17.79
N PRO A 68 -13.50 -18.07 -16.83
CA PRO A 68 -12.65 -16.88 -17.00
C PRO A 68 -11.23 -17.24 -17.41
N SER A 69 -10.67 -16.51 -18.38
CA SER A 69 -9.40 -16.88 -19.03
C SER A 69 -8.14 -16.28 -18.40
N ARG A 70 -8.29 -15.32 -17.42
CA ARG A 70 -7.16 -14.59 -16.81
C ARG A 70 -7.47 -14.23 -15.35
N HIS A 71 -6.40 -13.97 -14.57
CA HIS A 71 -6.50 -13.41 -13.22
C HIS A 71 -7.36 -12.13 -13.16
N SER A 72 -7.29 -11.27 -14.19
CA SER A 72 -8.12 -10.07 -14.30
C SER A 72 -9.63 -10.37 -14.28
N ASP A 73 -10.05 -11.53 -14.78
CA ASP A 73 -11.46 -11.91 -14.86
C ASP A 73 -12.02 -12.31 -13.49
N ILE A 74 -11.18 -12.85 -12.59
CA ILE A 74 -11.56 -13.19 -11.22
C ILE A 74 -11.90 -11.93 -10.44
N TYR A 75 -11.05 -10.92 -10.52
CA TYR A 75 -11.28 -9.64 -9.83
C TYR A 75 -12.51 -8.91 -10.41
N ALA A 76 -12.71 -8.96 -11.73
CA ALA A 76 -13.90 -8.40 -12.36
C ALA A 76 -15.17 -9.14 -11.90
N THR A 77 -15.13 -10.47 -11.85
CA THR A 77 -16.23 -11.30 -11.36
C THR A 77 -16.51 -11.05 -9.87
N PHE A 78 -15.45 -10.93 -9.07
CA PHE A 78 -15.56 -10.60 -7.65
C PHE A 78 -16.18 -9.20 -7.46
N THR A 79 -15.69 -8.21 -8.20
CA THR A 79 -16.24 -6.85 -8.16
C THR A 79 -17.71 -6.83 -8.50
N ALA A 80 -18.12 -7.47 -9.61
CA ALA A 80 -19.50 -7.54 -10.04
C ALA A 80 -20.42 -8.28 -9.04
N ALA A 81 -19.91 -9.30 -8.35
CA ALA A 81 -20.69 -10.08 -7.41
C ALA A 81 -20.74 -9.47 -5.99
N MET A 82 -19.69 -8.82 -5.56
CA MET A 82 -19.51 -8.43 -4.15
C MET A 82 -19.47 -6.91 -3.93
N ILE A 83 -18.99 -6.14 -4.90
CA ILE A 83 -18.81 -4.69 -4.75
C ILE A 83 -19.91 -3.91 -5.46
N ASP A 84 -20.19 -4.24 -6.71
CA ASP A 84 -21.17 -3.49 -7.51
C ASP A 84 -22.59 -3.46 -6.91
N PRO A 85 -23.07 -4.53 -6.21
CA PRO A 85 -24.38 -4.50 -5.56
C PRO A 85 -24.44 -3.60 -4.32
N LEU A 86 -23.28 -3.18 -3.78
CA LEU A 86 -23.24 -2.33 -2.59
C LEU A 86 -23.71 -0.89 -2.91
N PRO A 87 -24.32 -0.19 -1.94
CA PRO A 87 -24.61 1.23 -2.08
C PRO A 87 -23.34 2.04 -2.40
N GLU A 88 -23.51 3.12 -3.14
CA GLU A 88 -22.41 3.96 -3.60
C GLU A 88 -21.47 4.43 -2.45
N PRO A 89 -21.97 4.88 -1.28
CA PRO A 89 -21.09 5.26 -0.17
C PRO A 89 -20.19 4.12 0.31
N GLN A 90 -20.71 2.88 0.34
CA GLN A 90 -19.92 1.72 0.73
C GLN A 90 -18.85 1.37 -0.33
N ARG A 91 -19.19 1.49 -1.62
CA ARG A 91 -18.21 1.28 -2.71
C ARG A 91 -17.09 2.31 -2.66
N ALA A 92 -17.42 3.59 -2.50
CA ALA A 92 -16.44 4.67 -2.37
C ALA A 92 -15.54 4.46 -1.13
N PHE A 93 -16.15 4.08 0.00
CA PHE A 93 -15.43 3.73 1.21
C PHE A 93 -14.44 2.58 1.00
N LEU A 94 -14.89 1.49 0.39
CA LEU A 94 -14.05 0.32 0.10
C LEU A 94 -12.88 0.69 -0.82
N ALA A 95 -13.13 1.45 -1.88
CA ALA A 95 -12.11 1.86 -2.83
C ALA A 95 -10.98 2.65 -2.15
N VAL A 96 -11.31 3.50 -1.19
CA VAL A 96 -10.34 4.32 -0.46
C VAL A 96 -9.68 3.54 0.66
N MET A 97 -10.46 2.94 1.55
CA MET A 97 -9.91 2.28 2.76
C MET A 97 -9.24 0.95 2.47
N GLY A 98 -9.53 0.32 1.31
CA GLY A 98 -8.80 -0.85 0.84
C GLY A 98 -7.32 -0.62 0.55
N LEU A 99 -6.87 0.63 0.47
CA LEU A 99 -5.45 0.97 0.34
C LEU A 99 -4.65 0.80 1.64
N ALA A 100 -5.32 0.83 2.80
CA ALA A 100 -4.69 0.60 4.10
C ALA A 100 -4.52 -0.90 4.37
N ASP A 101 -3.44 -1.28 5.04
CA ASP A 101 -3.24 -2.65 5.49
C ASP A 101 -4.14 -2.97 6.68
N GLU A 102 -4.15 -2.08 7.65
CA GLU A 102 -4.99 -2.09 8.82
C GLU A 102 -5.42 -0.66 9.14
N PHE A 103 -6.64 -0.51 9.68
CA PHE A 103 -7.15 0.80 10.00
C PHE A 103 -8.20 0.74 11.12
N THR A 104 -8.39 1.85 11.80
CA THR A 104 -9.44 2.04 12.81
C THR A 104 -10.61 2.86 12.23
N VAL A 105 -11.73 2.89 12.93
CA VAL A 105 -12.87 3.77 12.57
C VAL A 105 -12.42 5.23 12.51
N GLU A 106 -11.61 5.67 13.48
CA GLU A 106 -11.08 7.04 13.52
C GLU A 106 -10.24 7.37 12.27
N MET A 107 -9.33 6.46 11.88
CA MET A 107 -8.57 6.62 10.65
C MET A 107 -9.50 6.70 9.43
N ALA A 108 -10.48 5.82 9.35
CA ALA A 108 -11.43 5.81 8.23
C ALA A 108 -12.23 7.11 8.14
N GLN A 109 -12.73 7.63 9.27
CA GLN A 109 -13.41 8.93 9.32
C GLN A 109 -12.50 10.08 8.87
N TYR A 110 -11.25 10.08 9.32
CA TYR A 110 -10.28 11.09 8.92
C TYR A 110 -9.98 11.03 7.42
N ILE A 111 -9.70 9.85 6.88
CA ILE A 111 -9.31 9.67 5.46
C ILE A 111 -10.48 9.96 4.53
N THR A 112 -11.66 9.37 4.77
CA THR A 112 -12.82 9.54 3.91
C THR A 112 -13.53 10.87 4.12
N GLY A 113 -13.44 11.43 5.33
CA GLY A 113 -14.22 12.59 5.76
C GLY A 113 -15.68 12.24 6.08
N ASP A 114 -16.00 10.94 6.17
CA ASP A 114 -17.34 10.43 6.41
C ASP A 114 -17.52 10.09 7.89
N GLY A 115 -18.42 10.79 8.55
CA GLY A 115 -18.78 10.54 9.95
C GLY A 115 -19.43 9.17 10.18
N ASP A 116 -20.00 8.59 9.13
CA ASP A 116 -20.73 7.31 9.19
C ASP A 116 -19.83 6.09 8.93
N ALA A 117 -18.50 6.27 8.83
CA ALA A 117 -17.53 5.20 8.59
C ALA A 117 -17.72 3.97 9.51
N GLY A 118 -18.06 4.20 10.79
CA GLY A 118 -18.35 3.11 11.74
C GLY A 118 -19.59 2.30 11.36
N GLN A 119 -20.64 2.95 10.87
CA GLN A 119 -21.87 2.27 10.42
C GLN A 119 -21.62 1.48 9.14
N ILE A 120 -20.85 2.06 8.21
CA ILE A 120 -20.43 1.38 6.96
C ILE A 120 -19.64 0.12 7.32
N LEU A 121 -18.66 0.21 8.21
CA LEU A 121 -17.85 -0.95 8.65
C LEU A 121 -18.69 -2.03 9.34
N SER A 122 -19.65 -1.63 10.17
CA SER A 122 -20.59 -2.58 10.81
C SER A 122 -21.40 -3.32 9.76
N ALA A 123 -21.99 -2.60 8.80
CA ALA A 123 -22.78 -3.20 7.72
C ALA A 123 -21.93 -4.14 6.85
N LEU A 124 -20.70 -3.74 6.48
CA LEU A 124 -19.78 -4.58 5.71
C LEU A 124 -19.36 -5.84 6.47
N THR A 125 -19.16 -5.74 7.79
CA THR A 125 -18.78 -6.87 8.64
C THR A 125 -19.95 -7.86 8.80
N GLU A 126 -21.19 -7.36 8.98
CA GLU A 126 -22.39 -8.17 9.08
C GLU A 126 -22.71 -8.91 7.77
N GLN A 127 -22.42 -8.29 6.64
CA GLN A 127 -22.58 -8.90 5.31
C GLN A 127 -21.45 -9.87 4.94
N ASN A 128 -20.47 -10.12 5.84
CA ASN A 128 -19.24 -10.85 5.53
C ASN A 128 -18.52 -10.34 4.27
N ALA A 129 -18.50 -9.02 4.08
CA ALA A 129 -17.95 -8.36 2.91
C ALA A 129 -16.41 -8.32 2.93
N PHE A 130 -15.77 -9.45 3.30
CA PHE A 130 -14.32 -9.60 3.32
C PHE A 130 -13.59 -8.58 4.22
N VAL A 131 -14.28 -8.13 5.28
CA VAL A 131 -13.75 -7.28 6.34
C VAL A 131 -13.64 -8.09 7.61
N THR A 132 -12.48 -8.08 8.22
CA THR A 132 -12.23 -8.76 9.49
C THR A 132 -11.90 -7.73 10.56
N ARG A 133 -12.61 -7.79 11.69
CA ARG A 133 -12.27 -7.05 12.90
C ARG A 133 -11.22 -7.84 13.66
N LEU A 134 -10.10 -7.22 14.00
CA LEU A 134 -9.01 -7.87 14.68
C LEU A 134 -9.32 -8.13 16.17
N PRO A 135 -8.53 -8.99 16.85
CA PRO A 135 -8.78 -9.35 18.26
C PRO A 135 -8.71 -8.19 19.25
N ASP A 136 -8.08 -7.07 18.89
CA ASP A 136 -8.07 -5.84 19.68
C ASP A 136 -9.44 -5.15 19.74
N GLY A 137 -10.36 -5.57 18.89
CA GLY A 137 -11.72 -5.05 18.83
C GLY A 137 -11.85 -3.62 18.27
N ALA A 138 -10.77 -3.02 17.78
CA ALA A 138 -10.74 -1.65 17.26
C ALA A 138 -10.23 -1.56 15.82
N THR A 139 -9.37 -2.49 15.43
CA THR A 139 -8.70 -2.50 14.13
C THR A 139 -9.44 -3.40 13.14
N TYR A 140 -9.50 -2.95 11.91
CA TYR A 140 -10.09 -3.66 10.77
C TYR A 140 -9.05 -3.93 9.71
N ARG A 141 -9.24 -5.03 8.99
CA ARG A 141 -8.41 -5.45 7.85
C ARG A 141 -9.31 -5.98 6.75
N PHE A 142 -9.03 -5.59 5.51
CA PHE A 142 -9.67 -6.20 4.34
C PHE A 142 -8.93 -7.47 3.92
N HIS A 143 -9.69 -8.44 3.43
CA HIS A 143 -9.13 -9.59 2.73
C HIS A 143 -8.37 -9.12 1.46
N HIS A 144 -7.29 -9.83 1.10
CA HIS A 144 -6.44 -9.40 -0.02
C HIS A 144 -7.20 -9.22 -1.33
N MET A 145 -8.20 -10.08 -1.64
CA MET A 145 -9.02 -9.91 -2.84
C MET A 145 -9.81 -8.61 -2.84
N MET A 146 -10.34 -8.21 -1.67
CA MET A 146 -11.02 -6.92 -1.54
C MET A 146 -10.06 -5.76 -1.74
N LYS A 147 -8.84 -5.85 -1.20
CA LYS A 147 -7.79 -4.83 -1.39
C LYS A 147 -7.45 -4.66 -2.87
N GLU A 148 -7.24 -5.72 -3.60
CA GLU A 148 -6.95 -5.70 -5.04
C GLU A 148 -8.10 -5.05 -5.85
N CYS A 149 -9.35 -5.38 -5.53
CA CYS A 149 -10.50 -4.76 -6.17
C CYS A 149 -10.63 -3.28 -5.80
N ALA A 150 -10.40 -2.94 -4.53
CA ALA A 150 -10.41 -1.57 -4.03
C ALA A 150 -9.33 -0.71 -4.71
N GLU A 151 -8.11 -1.25 -4.84
CA GLU A 151 -7.01 -0.57 -5.52
C GLU A 151 -7.34 -0.26 -6.98
N ARG A 152 -7.95 -1.20 -7.71
CA ARG A 152 -8.42 -0.97 -9.09
C ARG A 152 -9.50 0.10 -9.17
N SER A 153 -10.47 0.05 -8.24
CA SER A 153 -11.53 1.06 -8.16
C SER A 153 -10.97 2.44 -7.83
N PHE A 154 -9.98 2.50 -6.94
CA PHE A 154 -9.28 3.73 -6.61
C PHE A 154 -8.49 4.29 -7.80
N GLN A 155 -7.78 3.45 -8.54
CA GLN A 155 -7.02 3.84 -9.74
C GLN A 155 -7.93 4.38 -10.86
N ALA A 156 -9.21 3.98 -10.88
CA ALA A 156 -10.18 4.51 -11.82
C ALA A 156 -10.73 5.90 -11.43
N MET A 157 -10.45 6.38 -10.22
CA MET A 157 -10.85 7.73 -9.78
C MET A 157 -10.04 8.82 -10.50
N PRO A 158 -10.59 10.07 -10.59
CA PRO A 158 -9.82 11.21 -11.10
C PRO A 158 -8.50 11.40 -10.33
N ALA A 159 -7.43 11.77 -11.04
CA ALA A 159 -6.10 11.92 -10.45
C ALA A 159 -6.07 12.89 -9.25
N GLU A 160 -6.78 14.00 -9.33
CA GLU A 160 -6.90 14.97 -8.23
C GLU A 160 -7.54 14.36 -6.98
N THR A 161 -8.52 13.44 -7.17
CA THR A 161 -9.17 12.73 -6.07
C THR A 161 -8.20 11.75 -5.44
N GLN A 162 -7.47 10.99 -6.26
CA GLN A 162 -6.43 10.07 -5.78
C GLN A 162 -5.36 10.83 -4.98
N GLN A 163 -4.85 11.95 -5.52
CA GLN A 163 -3.86 12.79 -4.87
C GLN A 163 -4.34 13.26 -3.49
N ARG A 164 -5.56 13.80 -3.41
CA ARG A 164 -6.16 14.27 -2.16
C ARG A 164 -6.25 13.17 -1.10
N TYR A 165 -6.64 11.95 -1.47
CA TYR A 165 -6.68 10.83 -0.53
C TYR A 165 -5.28 10.42 -0.08
N TRP A 166 -4.29 10.35 -0.99
CA TRP A 166 -2.91 10.06 -0.60
C TRP A 166 -2.32 11.12 0.33
N GLU A 167 -2.66 12.39 0.16
CA GLU A 167 -2.29 13.46 1.09
C GLU A 167 -2.91 13.25 2.48
N ARG A 168 -4.19 12.86 2.56
CA ARG A 168 -4.84 12.56 3.83
C ARG A 168 -4.22 11.35 4.52
N PHE A 169 -3.92 10.29 3.79
CA PHE A 169 -3.16 9.17 4.31
C PHE A 169 -1.78 9.61 4.84
N GLY A 170 -1.05 10.41 4.08
CA GLY A 170 0.24 10.95 4.49
C GLY A 170 0.16 11.72 5.81
N LEU A 171 -0.79 12.65 5.92
CA LEU A 171 -1.02 13.44 7.13
C LEU A 171 -1.40 12.57 8.32
N TRP A 172 -2.30 11.60 8.13
CA TRP A 172 -2.68 10.67 9.19
C TRP A 172 -1.48 9.91 9.72
N TYR A 173 -0.72 9.29 8.82
CA TYR A 173 0.45 8.51 9.19
C TYR A 173 1.55 9.35 9.84
N GLU A 174 1.77 10.59 9.37
CA GLU A 174 2.73 11.53 9.97
C GLU A 174 2.32 11.89 11.40
N GLN A 175 1.05 12.24 11.64
CA GLN A 175 0.51 12.57 12.97
C GLN A 175 0.63 11.40 13.95
N HIS A 176 0.52 10.17 13.45
CA HIS A 176 0.65 8.95 14.24
C HIS A 176 2.07 8.37 14.25
N ARG A 177 3.07 9.13 13.79
CA ARG A 177 4.50 8.74 13.74
C ARG A 177 4.78 7.47 12.94
N GLN A 178 3.92 7.14 12.00
CA GLN A 178 4.09 6.04 11.05
C GLN A 178 4.80 6.55 9.79
N TYR A 179 6.02 7.04 9.96
CA TYR A 179 6.74 7.81 8.94
C TYR A 179 7.00 7.05 7.63
N LEU A 180 7.22 5.73 7.67
CA LEU A 180 7.39 4.94 6.44
C LEU A 180 6.12 4.96 5.57
N HIS A 181 4.95 4.81 6.20
CA HIS A 181 3.67 4.90 5.51
C HIS A 181 3.40 6.33 5.04
N ALA A 182 3.76 7.33 5.84
CA ALA A 182 3.66 8.74 5.45
C ALA A 182 4.50 9.05 4.20
N LEU A 183 5.77 8.62 4.16
CA LEU A 183 6.65 8.79 3.01
C LEU A 183 6.09 8.12 1.75
N ALA A 184 5.56 6.89 1.88
CA ALA A 184 4.94 6.19 0.77
C ALA A 184 3.70 6.91 0.23
N ALA A 185 2.85 7.43 1.12
CA ALA A 185 1.65 8.17 0.77
C ALA A 185 1.99 9.53 0.11
N TYR A 186 2.92 10.30 0.68
CA TYR A 186 3.35 11.57 0.11
C TYR A 186 4.04 11.41 -1.25
N ARG A 187 4.79 10.34 -1.46
CA ARG A 187 5.34 10.00 -2.78
C ARG A 187 4.21 9.78 -3.80
N LYS A 188 3.17 9.03 -3.43
CA LYS A 188 2.03 8.74 -4.31
C LYS A 188 1.18 9.98 -4.59
N SER A 189 1.08 10.92 -3.66
CA SER A 189 0.39 12.19 -3.88
C SER A 189 1.22 13.22 -4.65
N GLY A 190 2.55 13.01 -4.78
CA GLY A 190 3.45 14.03 -5.33
C GLY A 190 3.69 15.22 -4.39
N ASN A 191 3.33 15.11 -3.11
CA ASN A 191 3.58 16.15 -2.12
C ASN A 191 5.01 16.05 -1.59
N TYR A 192 5.96 16.56 -2.40
CA TYR A 192 7.39 16.49 -2.09
C TYR A 192 7.80 17.37 -0.92
N ASP A 193 7.10 18.49 -0.67
CA ASP A 193 7.34 19.31 0.52
C ASP A 193 7.10 18.52 1.81
N ALA A 194 5.97 17.83 1.90
CA ALA A 194 5.67 16.99 3.05
C ALA A 194 6.65 15.81 3.17
N LEU A 195 7.01 15.18 2.05
CA LEU A 195 7.98 14.09 2.01
C LEU A 195 9.34 14.54 2.54
N LEU A 196 9.86 15.69 2.08
CA LEU A 196 11.16 16.22 2.52
C LEU A 196 11.13 16.69 3.97
N ARG A 197 10.01 17.24 4.44
CA ARG A 197 9.79 17.58 5.85
C ARG A 197 9.89 16.33 6.74
N VAL A 198 9.26 15.22 6.36
CA VAL A 198 9.34 13.95 7.12
C VAL A 198 10.77 13.42 7.11
N ILE A 199 11.48 13.43 5.97
CA ILE A 199 12.89 13.04 5.89
C ILE A 199 13.75 13.90 6.82
N ARG A 200 13.51 15.20 6.89
CA ARG A 200 14.21 16.12 7.80
C ARG A 200 13.94 15.76 9.26
N SER A 201 12.69 15.51 9.63
CA SER A 201 12.27 15.23 11.01
C SER A 201 12.86 13.95 11.56
N ASP A 202 13.09 12.96 10.71
CA ASP A 202 13.62 11.65 11.05
C ASP A 202 15.17 11.57 10.87
N ALA A 203 15.78 12.64 10.42
CA ALA A 203 17.19 12.66 10.01
C ALA A 203 17.58 11.55 9.03
N GLY A 204 16.61 11.03 8.27
CA GLY A 204 16.80 10.01 7.24
C GLY A 204 17.07 8.59 7.74
N ILE A 205 16.83 8.31 9.01
CA ILE A 205 17.02 6.97 9.58
C ILE A 205 16.16 5.96 8.83
N LEU A 206 14.90 6.29 8.59
CA LEU A 206 13.93 5.43 7.91
C LEU A 206 14.22 5.22 6.42
N LEU A 207 15.01 6.10 5.79
CA LEU A 207 15.42 5.89 4.39
C LEU A 207 16.19 4.56 4.21
N ALA A 208 16.81 4.04 5.27
CA ALA A 208 17.47 2.73 5.24
C ALA A 208 16.50 1.57 4.99
N SER A 209 15.24 1.73 5.37
CA SER A 209 14.18 0.72 5.22
C SER A 209 13.46 0.80 3.87
N LEU A 210 13.73 1.84 3.08
CA LEU A 210 13.16 2.00 1.75
C LEU A 210 14.03 1.35 0.68
N LYS A 211 13.40 0.94 -0.42
CA LYS A 211 14.13 0.45 -1.59
C LYS A 211 14.83 1.61 -2.30
N PRO A 212 16.10 1.44 -2.74
CA PRO A 212 16.83 2.49 -3.44
C PRO A 212 16.07 3.04 -4.67
N GLU A 213 15.43 2.14 -5.43
CA GLU A 213 14.69 2.52 -6.64
C GLU A 213 13.51 3.46 -6.33
N ASP A 214 12.83 3.25 -5.21
CA ASP A 214 11.71 4.08 -4.80
C ASP A 214 12.15 5.50 -4.45
N VAL A 215 13.31 5.62 -3.77
CA VAL A 215 13.88 6.91 -3.39
C VAL A 215 14.45 7.64 -4.61
N LEU A 216 15.13 6.93 -5.50
CA LEU A 216 15.64 7.50 -6.75
C LEU A 216 14.49 8.03 -7.62
N THR A 217 13.44 7.23 -7.80
CA THR A 217 12.25 7.66 -8.54
C THR A 217 11.60 8.91 -7.93
N ALA A 218 11.53 8.97 -6.59
CA ALA A 218 10.99 10.16 -5.92
C ALA A 218 11.86 11.39 -6.14
N LEU A 219 13.19 11.25 -6.11
CA LEU A 219 14.14 12.33 -6.37
C LEU A 219 14.08 12.82 -7.82
N ASP A 220 13.94 11.91 -8.79
CA ASP A 220 13.87 12.27 -10.21
C ASP A 220 12.56 13.02 -10.54
N ASN A 221 11.49 12.77 -9.81
CA ASN A 221 10.21 13.44 -9.97
C ASN A 221 10.07 14.71 -9.09
N CYS A 222 10.95 14.90 -8.10
CA CYS A 222 10.89 16.06 -7.22
C CYS A 222 11.44 17.31 -7.92
N PRO A 223 10.68 18.43 -7.96
CA PRO A 223 11.20 19.67 -8.52
C PRO A 223 12.45 20.14 -7.78
N ALA A 224 13.46 20.62 -8.53
CA ALA A 224 14.71 21.09 -7.95
C ALA A 224 14.51 22.25 -6.95
N GLU A 225 13.55 23.12 -7.22
CA GLU A 225 13.21 24.23 -6.31
C GLU A 225 12.65 23.74 -4.97
N THR A 226 11.84 22.68 -5.00
CA THR A 226 11.34 22.05 -3.77
C THR A 226 12.48 21.40 -2.98
N LEU A 227 13.40 20.70 -3.66
CA LEU A 227 14.58 20.15 -3.00
C LEU A 227 15.45 21.23 -2.37
N LYS A 228 15.70 22.34 -3.08
CA LYS A 228 16.52 23.45 -2.57
C LYS A 228 15.95 24.07 -1.28
N ALA A 229 14.62 24.06 -1.11
CA ALA A 229 13.97 24.54 0.10
C ALA A 229 14.33 23.71 1.36
N TYR A 230 14.95 22.53 1.20
CA TYR A 230 15.27 21.61 2.29
C TYR A 230 16.75 21.17 2.28
N PRO A 231 17.73 22.09 2.52
CA PRO A 231 19.17 21.77 2.44
C PRO A 231 19.59 20.59 3.33
N PHE A 232 19.00 20.49 4.52
CA PHE A 232 19.27 19.37 5.43
C PHE A 232 18.77 18.03 4.86
N ALA A 233 17.60 18.01 4.24
CA ALA A 233 17.08 16.80 3.59
C ALA A 233 17.96 16.37 2.40
N ILE A 234 18.50 17.33 1.63
CA ILE A 234 19.46 17.04 0.55
C ILE A 234 20.71 16.36 1.13
N LEU A 235 21.26 16.85 2.22
CA LEU A 235 22.44 16.26 2.87
C LEU A 235 22.17 14.82 3.32
N VAL A 236 21.01 14.58 3.93
CA VAL A 236 20.58 13.24 4.37
C VAL A 236 20.47 12.30 3.17
N LEU A 237 19.88 12.76 2.08
CA LEU A 237 19.77 12.00 0.83
C LEU A 237 21.13 11.73 0.21
N MET A 238 22.06 12.69 0.23
CA MET A 238 23.45 12.48 -0.22
C MET A 238 24.14 11.36 0.54
N ARG A 239 24.05 11.36 1.89
CA ARG A 239 24.59 10.28 2.72
C ARG A 239 24.00 8.92 2.33
N ARG A 240 22.71 8.88 2.04
CA ARG A 240 22.04 7.66 1.62
C ARG A 240 22.50 7.20 0.23
N MET A 241 22.61 8.10 -0.75
CA MET A 241 23.13 7.79 -2.07
C MET A 241 24.58 7.26 -2.00
N PHE A 242 25.41 7.85 -1.15
CA PHE A 242 26.76 7.33 -0.88
C PHE A 242 26.70 5.89 -0.37
N THR A 243 25.89 5.61 0.64
CA THR A 243 25.74 4.26 1.22
C THR A 243 25.27 3.23 0.19
N TRP A 244 24.42 3.63 -0.74
CA TRP A 244 23.91 2.78 -1.82
C TRP A 244 24.81 2.76 -3.06
N ARG A 245 26.00 3.39 -2.99
CA ARG A 245 26.95 3.51 -4.10
C ARG A 245 26.36 4.19 -5.36
N GLN A 246 25.37 5.07 -5.17
CA GLN A 246 24.77 5.89 -6.21
C GLN A 246 25.53 7.20 -6.36
N ILE A 247 26.84 7.09 -6.70
CA ILE A 247 27.78 8.23 -6.71
C ILE A 247 27.35 9.34 -7.69
N PRO A 248 26.88 9.04 -8.92
CA PRO A 248 26.42 10.12 -9.82
C PRO A 248 25.31 10.95 -9.19
N LYS A 249 24.28 10.30 -8.62
CA LYS A 249 23.15 10.99 -7.98
C LYS A 249 23.57 11.75 -6.73
N MET A 250 24.50 11.23 -5.96
CA MET A 250 25.09 11.92 -4.83
C MET A 250 25.79 13.23 -5.26
N LEU A 251 26.54 13.22 -6.37
CA LEU A 251 27.20 14.41 -6.89
C LEU A 251 26.21 15.46 -7.43
N GLU A 252 25.11 15.03 -8.05
CA GLU A 252 24.01 15.92 -8.43
C GLU A 252 23.41 16.61 -7.19
N LEU A 253 23.10 15.85 -6.14
CA LEU A 253 22.58 16.37 -4.88
C LEU A 253 23.56 17.31 -4.20
N LYS A 254 24.89 17.03 -4.27
CA LYS A 254 25.93 17.96 -3.80
C LYS A 254 25.85 19.32 -4.48
N ALA A 255 25.78 19.32 -5.82
CA ALA A 255 25.69 20.58 -6.57
C ALA A 255 24.46 21.36 -6.17
N LEU A 256 23.33 20.66 -5.99
CA LEU A 256 22.07 21.25 -5.55
C LEU A 256 22.17 21.79 -4.12
N LEU A 257 22.80 21.06 -3.19
CA LEU A 257 23.04 21.49 -1.81
C LEU A 257 23.85 22.79 -1.75
N LEU A 258 24.95 22.85 -2.49
CA LEU A 258 25.79 24.06 -2.54
C LEU A 258 25.04 25.26 -3.09
N THR A 259 24.12 25.05 -4.06
CA THR A 259 23.26 26.09 -4.57
C THR A 259 22.22 26.51 -3.52
N ALA A 260 21.55 25.54 -2.88
CA ALA A 260 20.58 25.79 -1.81
C ALA A 260 21.19 26.60 -0.66
N ILE A 261 22.39 26.26 -0.19
CA ILE A 261 23.08 26.99 0.88
C ILE A 261 23.33 28.46 0.50
N ARG A 262 23.63 28.75 -0.77
CA ARG A 262 23.83 30.12 -1.25
C ARG A 262 22.52 30.90 -1.39
N GLU A 263 21.46 30.24 -1.78
CA GLU A 263 20.14 30.84 -2.03
C GLU A 263 19.29 31.01 -0.76
N HIS A 264 19.70 30.39 0.38
CA HIS A 264 18.99 30.49 1.67
C HIS A 264 19.70 31.47 2.63
N PRO A 265 19.37 32.76 2.61
CA PRO A 265 19.97 33.75 3.49
C PRO A 265 19.60 33.59 4.96
N GLU A 266 18.50 32.87 5.25
CA GLU A 266 17.99 32.60 6.60
C GLU A 266 18.80 31.53 7.35
N LEU A 267 19.63 30.77 6.67
CA LEU A 267 20.56 29.83 7.33
C LEU A 267 21.61 30.60 8.14
N SER A 268 21.74 30.26 9.41
CA SER A 268 22.80 30.78 10.26
C SER A 268 24.19 30.36 9.74
N GLU A 269 25.22 31.09 10.13
CA GLU A 269 26.61 30.71 9.79
C GLU A 269 26.96 29.32 10.34
N GLU A 270 26.49 28.96 11.53
CA GLU A 270 26.67 27.65 12.12
C GLU A 270 26.02 26.55 11.28
N GLU A 271 24.76 26.73 10.88
CA GLU A 271 24.05 25.76 10.03
C GLU A 271 24.74 25.61 8.67
N ARG A 272 25.19 26.69 8.05
CA ARG A 272 25.96 26.65 6.80
C ARG A 272 27.27 25.88 6.98
N GLY A 273 28.01 26.18 8.07
CA GLY A 273 29.23 25.49 8.40
C GLY A 273 29.03 23.98 8.60
N ASN A 274 27.97 23.60 9.32
CA ASN A 274 27.63 22.21 9.57
C ASN A 274 27.25 21.47 8.26
N LEU A 275 26.42 22.08 7.40
CA LEU A 275 26.03 21.49 6.11
C LEU A 275 27.24 21.29 5.18
N LEU A 276 28.15 22.27 5.13
CA LEU A 276 29.36 22.18 4.30
C LEU A 276 30.35 21.14 4.87
N GLY A 277 30.57 21.15 6.19
CA GLY A 277 31.46 20.20 6.84
C GLY A 277 31.00 18.75 6.68
N GLU A 278 29.72 18.49 6.85
CA GLU A 278 29.14 17.16 6.62
C GLU A 278 29.23 16.75 5.15
N CYS A 279 29.01 17.69 4.23
CA CYS A 279 29.17 17.46 2.80
C CYS A 279 30.62 17.06 2.46
N ASP A 280 31.61 17.78 2.98
CA ASP A 280 33.03 17.50 2.76
C ASP A 280 33.46 16.18 3.42
N LEU A 281 32.89 15.84 4.58
CA LEU A 281 33.11 14.57 5.22
C LEU A 281 32.63 13.40 4.34
N ILE A 282 31.43 13.48 3.75
CA ILE A 282 30.94 12.45 2.81
C ILE A 282 31.89 12.29 1.63
N LEU A 283 32.40 13.39 1.10
CA LEU A 283 33.30 13.39 -0.06
C LEU A 283 34.69 12.83 0.28
N SER A 284 35.17 13.01 1.50
CA SER A 284 36.48 12.49 1.93
C SER A 284 36.56 10.96 1.88
N PHE A 285 35.41 10.26 1.92
CA PHE A 285 35.33 8.80 1.76
C PHE A 285 35.35 8.34 0.29
N LEU A 286 35.37 9.25 -0.69
CA LEU A 286 35.51 8.92 -2.12
C LEU A 286 36.94 8.88 -2.61
N CYS A 287 37.91 9.36 -1.78
CA CYS A 287 39.33 9.41 -2.09
C CYS A 287 40.04 8.09 -1.60
#